data_5152da4b8cda4094156c98fcf38bd533
#
_entry.id   5152da4b8cda4094156c98fcf38bd533
#
_cell.length_a   1.000
_cell.length_b   1.000
_cell.length_c   1.000
_cell.angle_alpha   90.00
_cell.angle_beta   90.00
_cell.angle_gamma   90.00
#
_symmetry.space_group_name_H-M   'P 1'
#
loop_
_entity.id
_entity.type
_entity.pdbx_description
1 polymer ?
#
loop_
_entity_poly.entity_id
_entity_poly.type
_entity_poly.pdbx_seq_one_letter_code
_entity_poly.pdbx_strand_id
1 'polypeptide(L)'
;DGRYVCGWAVEKMSKSLFNVVNPDDIVEKYGADTLRLYEMFLGPIEQSKPWDTNGIDGVHRFLKKLWNLFYQGDNWIVTDQEPTKEELKSLHKLIKKISWDVENFSYNTSISAFMICVNELTSLKSHNKQILEKVIILLAPFAPHISEELWHELGYDSTVCDARWPEWKEEYLIEDVVTYA
;
A
#
# COMPACT_ATOMS: atom_id res chain seq x y z
N ASP A 1 -28.56 16.49 -38.47
CA ASP A 1 -27.67 17.65 -38.58
C ASP A 1 -26.27 17.35 -39.15
N GLY A 2 -25.91 16.07 -39.40
CA GLY A 2 -24.61 15.71 -39.97
C GLY A 2 -23.37 16.08 -39.10
N ARG A 3 -23.55 16.38 -37.83
CA ARG A 3 -22.46 16.66 -36.89
C ARG A 3 -22.05 15.38 -36.19
N TYR A 4 -20.75 15.09 -36.20
CA TYR A 4 -20.19 14.05 -35.35
C TYR A 4 -20.31 14.49 -33.89
N VAL A 5 -20.96 13.68 -33.06
CA VAL A 5 -20.95 13.87 -31.61
C VAL A 5 -19.84 12.99 -31.05
N CYS A 6 -18.74 13.60 -30.64
CA CYS A 6 -17.68 12.93 -29.91
C CYS A 6 -17.99 12.97 -28.42
N GLY A 7 -17.93 11.83 -27.74
CA GLY A 7 -18.13 11.70 -26.31
C GLY A 7 -17.18 10.66 -25.74
N TRP A 8 -17.03 10.69 -24.42
CA TRP A 8 -16.30 9.66 -23.69
C TRP A 8 -17.25 8.53 -23.33
N ALA A 9 -16.87 7.30 -23.65
CA ALA A 9 -17.60 6.10 -23.25
C ALA A 9 -16.64 5.09 -22.64
N VAL A 10 -17.11 4.36 -21.62
CA VAL A 10 -16.35 3.24 -21.04
C VAL A 10 -16.60 2.02 -21.93
N GLU A 11 -15.54 1.54 -22.57
CA GLU A 11 -15.58 0.38 -23.46
C GLU A 11 -14.62 -0.70 -22.99
N LYS A 12 -14.92 -1.96 -23.35
CA LYS A 12 -14.00 -3.07 -23.08
C LYS A 12 -12.71 -2.87 -23.88
N MET A 13 -11.57 -2.99 -23.22
CA MET A 13 -10.28 -2.99 -23.90
C MET A 13 -10.15 -4.20 -24.82
N SER A 14 -9.77 -3.95 -26.08
CA SER A 14 -9.44 -5.01 -27.01
C SER A 14 -8.40 -4.55 -28.03
N LYS A 15 -7.55 -5.48 -28.51
CA LYS A 15 -6.54 -5.19 -29.52
C LYS A 15 -7.15 -4.65 -30.83
N SER A 16 -8.33 -5.14 -31.21
CA SER A 16 -9.04 -4.70 -32.40
C SER A 16 -9.58 -3.28 -32.33
N LEU A 17 -9.80 -2.76 -31.12
CA LEU A 17 -10.25 -1.39 -30.87
C LEU A 17 -9.08 -0.42 -30.63
N PHE A 18 -7.86 -0.93 -30.57
CA PHE A 18 -6.64 -0.12 -30.30
C PHE A 18 -6.71 0.72 -29.00
N ASN A 19 -7.48 0.25 -28.02
CA ASN A 19 -7.70 0.94 -26.74
C ASN A 19 -7.10 0.19 -25.55
N VAL A 20 -6.10 -0.68 -25.79
CA VAL A 20 -5.40 -1.47 -24.77
C VAL A 20 -4.28 -0.66 -24.17
N VAL A 21 -4.15 -0.69 -22.85
CA VAL A 21 -2.95 -0.25 -22.15
C VAL A 21 -2.01 -1.46 -22.03
N ASN A 22 -0.75 -1.30 -22.47
CA ASN A 22 0.25 -2.35 -22.37
C ASN A 22 0.83 -2.37 -20.95
N PRO A 23 0.73 -3.49 -20.19
CA PRO A 23 1.31 -3.60 -18.86
C PRO A 23 2.83 -3.36 -18.85
N ASP A 24 3.56 -3.76 -19.89
CA ASP A 24 5.02 -3.58 -19.97
C ASP A 24 5.41 -2.10 -19.92
N ASP A 25 4.68 -1.23 -20.62
CA ASP A 25 4.92 0.21 -20.61
C ASP A 25 4.69 0.83 -19.22
N ILE A 26 3.70 0.30 -18.49
CA ILE A 26 3.41 0.71 -17.10
C ILE A 26 4.50 0.22 -16.15
N VAL A 27 4.94 -1.03 -16.30
CA VAL A 27 6.01 -1.61 -15.47
C VAL A 27 7.33 -0.87 -15.70
N GLU A 28 7.66 -0.54 -16.96
CA GLU A 28 8.86 0.22 -17.27
C GLU A 28 8.85 1.61 -16.64
N LYS A 29 7.70 2.28 -16.64
CA LYS A 29 7.57 3.65 -16.15
C LYS A 29 7.41 3.74 -14.63
N TYR A 30 6.67 2.83 -14.01
CA TYR A 30 6.24 2.95 -12.61
C TYR A 30 6.70 1.80 -11.72
N GLY A 31 7.17 0.70 -12.30
CA GLY A 31 7.51 -0.53 -11.60
C GLY A 31 6.33 -1.50 -11.41
N ALA A 32 6.64 -2.78 -11.28
CA ALA A 32 5.65 -3.85 -11.18
C ALA A 32 4.78 -3.73 -9.91
N ASP A 33 5.36 -3.35 -8.79
CA ASP A 33 4.61 -3.18 -7.54
C ASP A 33 3.56 -2.07 -7.63
N THR A 34 3.88 -0.98 -8.34
CA THR A 34 2.91 0.10 -8.59
C THR A 34 1.74 -0.39 -9.42
N LEU A 35 1.98 -1.16 -10.49
CA LEU A 35 0.93 -1.74 -11.31
C LEU A 35 0.04 -2.68 -10.48
N ARG A 36 0.63 -3.62 -9.73
CA ARG A 36 -0.09 -4.57 -8.88
C ARG A 36 -1.00 -3.86 -7.88
N LEU A 37 -0.45 -2.90 -7.14
CA LEU A 37 -1.20 -2.11 -6.16
C LEU A 37 -2.32 -1.32 -6.82
N TYR A 38 -2.07 -0.75 -8.00
CA TYR A 38 -3.06 0.05 -8.70
C TYR A 38 -4.24 -0.79 -9.19
N GLU A 39 -3.99 -1.97 -9.76
CA GLU A 39 -5.05 -2.89 -10.18
C GLU A 39 -5.94 -3.33 -9.00
N MET A 40 -5.32 -3.62 -7.85
CA MET A 40 -6.06 -3.94 -6.63
C MET A 40 -6.81 -2.73 -6.04
N PHE A 41 -6.27 -1.52 -6.19
CA PHE A 41 -6.87 -0.29 -5.64
C PHE A 41 -8.08 0.20 -6.41
N LEU A 42 -8.21 -0.09 -7.71
CA LEU A 42 -9.27 0.44 -8.59
C LEU A 42 -10.70 0.17 -8.08
N GLY A 43 -10.90 -0.82 -7.23
CA GLY A 43 -12.21 -1.12 -6.60
C GLY A 43 -12.39 -2.61 -6.30
N PRO A 44 -13.59 -3.03 -5.87
CA PRO A 44 -13.90 -4.43 -5.55
C PRO A 44 -13.58 -5.38 -6.70
N ILE A 45 -13.03 -6.56 -6.41
CA ILE A 45 -12.55 -7.50 -7.42
C ILE A 45 -13.64 -8.00 -8.37
N GLU A 46 -14.90 -8.04 -7.92
CA GLU A 46 -16.05 -8.53 -8.70
C GLU A 46 -16.57 -7.51 -9.72
N GLN A 47 -16.11 -6.27 -9.65
CA GLN A 47 -16.60 -5.19 -10.50
C GLN A 47 -15.66 -4.88 -11.65
N SER A 48 -16.20 -4.68 -12.84
CA SER A 48 -15.45 -4.09 -13.95
C SER A 48 -15.17 -2.61 -13.66
N LYS A 49 -13.98 -2.15 -14.03
CA LYS A 49 -13.48 -0.82 -13.68
C LYS A 49 -12.92 -0.12 -14.90
N PRO A 50 -13.16 1.19 -15.04
CA PRO A 50 -12.47 1.97 -16.06
C PRO A 50 -10.99 2.09 -15.66
N TRP A 51 -10.11 1.92 -16.63
CA TRP A 51 -8.69 2.23 -16.46
C TRP A 51 -8.49 3.75 -16.55
N ASP A 52 -7.81 4.30 -15.54
CA ASP A 52 -7.37 5.70 -15.53
C ASP A 52 -5.86 5.76 -15.23
N THR A 53 -5.06 6.01 -16.26
CA THR A 53 -3.60 6.08 -16.12
C THR A 53 -3.15 7.17 -15.13
N ASN A 54 -3.94 8.23 -14.94
CA ASN A 54 -3.60 9.31 -14.00
C ASN A 54 -3.69 8.87 -12.54
N GLY A 55 -4.55 7.89 -12.23
CA GLY A 55 -4.71 7.36 -10.87
C GLY A 55 -3.48 6.61 -10.36
N ILE A 56 -2.66 6.07 -11.25
CA ILE A 56 -1.46 5.28 -10.88
C ILE A 56 -0.40 6.12 -10.15
N ASP A 57 -0.31 7.43 -10.45
CA ASP A 57 0.62 8.34 -9.78
C ASP A 57 0.38 8.42 -8.25
N GLY A 58 -0.86 8.25 -7.82
CA GLY A 58 -1.21 8.21 -6.40
C GLY A 58 -0.58 7.03 -5.67
N VAL A 59 -0.65 5.86 -6.29
CA VAL A 59 -0.05 4.62 -5.76
C VAL A 59 1.48 4.69 -5.82
N HIS A 60 2.05 5.20 -6.90
CA HIS A 60 3.50 5.37 -7.01
C HIS A 60 4.05 6.32 -5.93
N ARG A 61 3.34 7.44 -5.66
CA ARG A 61 3.71 8.34 -4.56
C ARG A 61 3.58 7.68 -3.18
N PHE A 62 2.62 6.78 -3.00
CA PHE A 62 2.50 5.99 -1.77
C PHE A 62 3.76 5.14 -1.54
N LEU A 63 4.22 4.39 -2.55
CA LEU A 63 5.45 3.59 -2.44
C LEU A 63 6.69 4.46 -2.13
N LYS A 64 6.79 5.64 -2.75
CA LYS A 64 7.85 6.60 -2.41
C LYS A 64 7.77 7.11 -0.97
N LYS A 65 6.56 7.35 -0.45
CA LYS A 65 6.39 7.72 0.97
C LYS A 65 6.78 6.59 1.89
N LEU A 66 6.41 5.35 1.57
CA LEU A 66 6.84 4.17 2.32
C LEU A 66 8.37 4.08 2.35
N TRP A 67 9.04 4.19 1.21
CA TRP A 67 10.50 4.19 1.10
C TRP A 67 11.14 5.25 2.01
N ASN A 68 10.57 6.44 2.06
CA ASN A 68 11.06 7.55 2.89
C ASN A 68 10.88 7.32 4.42
N LEU A 69 10.16 6.28 4.86
CA LEU A 69 10.17 5.87 6.27
C LEU A 69 11.47 5.12 6.63
N PHE A 70 12.16 4.54 5.64
CA PHE A 70 13.41 3.80 5.82
C PHE A 70 14.63 4.62 5.44
N TYR A 71 14.49 5.53 4.46
CA TYR A 71 15.61 6.31 3.91
C TYR A 71 15.31 7.81 3.89
N GLN A 72 16.34 8.60 4.14
CA GLN A 72 16.36 10.03 3.85
C GLN A 72 17.45 10.31 2.81
N GLY A 73 17.05 10.48 1.54
CA GLY A 73 17.97 10.38 0.42
C GLY A 73 18.56 8.98 0.37
N ASP A 74 19.87 8.86 0.38
CA ASP A 74 20.59 7.57 0.38
C ASP A 74 20.95 7.09 1.81
N ASN A 75 20.55 7.81 2.86
CA ASN A 75 20.88 7.45 4.23
C ASN A 75 19.80 6.59 4.86
N TRP A 76 20.18 5.43 5.37
CA TRP A 76 19.35 4.59 6.21
C TRP A 76 19.04 5.28 7.54
N ILE A 77 17.77 5.39 7.91
CA ILE A 77 17.32 6.14 9.09
C ILE A 77 16.51 5.32 10.09
N VAL A 78 16.38 4.01 9.86
CA VAL A 78 15.62 3.13 10.76
C VAL A 78 16.31 3.01 12.11
N THR A 79 15.52 3.02 13.19
CA THR A 79 15.98 3.00 14.58
C THR A 79 15.40 1.81 15.35
N ASP A 80 16.14 1.34 16.36
CA ASP A 80 15.73 0.24 17.24
C ASP A 80 15.13 0.75 18.58
N GLN A 81 14.60 1.97 18.61
CA GLN A 81 13.94 2.53 19.78
C GLN A 81 12.63 1.79 20.09
N GLU A 82 12.17 1.85 21.34
CA GLU A 82 10.84 1.33 21.69
C GLU A 82 9.76 2.16 20.97
N PRO A 83 8.77 1.49 20.35
CA PRO A 83 7.70 2.20 19.66
C PRO A 83 6.81 2.97 20.63
N THR A 84 6.33 4.12 20.20
CA THR A 84 5.35 4.93 20.91
C THR A 84 3.96 4.27 20.89
N LYS A 85 3.08 4.70 21.80
CA LYS A 85 1.68 4.22 21.85
C LYS A 85 0.92 4.54 20.55
N GLU A 86 1.18 5.71 19.96
CA GLU A 86 0.58 6.16 18.70
C GLU A 86 1.04 5.32 17.51
N GLU A 87 2.31 4.98 17.43
CA GLU A 87 2.86 4.09 16.41
C GLU A 87 2.26 2.68 16.52
N LEU A 88 2.19 2.12 17.72
CA LEU A 88 1.56 0.83 17.97
C LEU A 88 0.07 0.85 17.62
N LYS A 89 -0.66 1.93 17.95
CA LYS A 89 -2.07 2.10 17.59
C LYS A 89 -2.27 2.09 16.07
N SER A 90 -1.46 2.86 15.32
CA SER A 90 -1.52 2.88 13.85
C SER A 90 -1.23 1.51 13.25
N LEU A 91 -0.17 0.84 13.73
CA LEU A 91 0.19 -0.51 13.29
C LEU A 91 -0.91 -1.53 13.57
N HIS A 92 -1.45 -1.58 14.79
CA HIS A 92 -2.45 -2.61 15.15
C HIS A 92 -3.80 -2.39 14.46
N LYS A 93 -4.17 -1.14 14.14
CA LYS A 93 -5.29 -0.83 13.23
C LYS A 93 -5.04 -1.42 11.84
N LEU A 94 -3.83 -1.23 11.31
CA LEU A 94 -3.44 -1.79 10.02
C LEU A 94 -3.50 -3.32 10.03
N ILE A 95 -2.87 -3.99 11.00
CA ILE A 95 -2.85 -5.46 11.09
C ILE A 95 -4.29 -6.01 11.10
N LYS A 96 -5.16 -5.47 11.98
CA LYS A 96 -6.56 -5.89 12.07
C LYS A 96 -7.29 -5.74 10.74
N LYS A 97 -7.12 -4.58 10.08
CA LYS A 97 -7.78 -4.27 8.81
C LYS A 97 -7.29 -5.16 7.69
N ILE A 98 -5.98 -5.32 7.50
CA ILE A 98 -5.41 -6.11 6.41
C ILE A 98 -5.74 -7.59 6.57
N SER A 99 -5.65 -8.15 7.80
CA SER A 99 -6.00 -9.54 8.05
C SER A 99 -7.44 -9.82 7.66
N TRP A 100 -8.38 -8.94 8.04
CA TRP A 100 -9.78 -9.08 7.64
C TRP A 100 -9.98 -8.93 6.12
N ASP A 101 -9.35 -7.92 5.50
CA ASP A 101 -9.49 -7.62 4.09
C ASP A 101 -8.98 -8.75 3.18
N VAL A 102 -7.85 -9.37 3.56
CA VAL A 102 -7.28 -10.49 2.79
C VAL A 102 -8.22 -11.70 2.81
N GLU A 103 -8.79 -12.02 3.97
CA GLU A 103 -9.76 -13.12 4.10
C GLU A 103 -11.07 -12.85 3.33
N ASN A 104 -11.45 -11.57 3.16
CA ASN A 104 -12.69 -11.15 2.51
C ASN A 104 -12.48 -10.59 1.08
N PHE A 105 -11.30 -10.75 0.50
CA PHE A 105 -10.97 -10.26 -0.87
C PHE A 105 -11.19 -8.75 -1.07
N SER A 106 -11.11 -7.95 0.00
CA SER A 106 -11.33 -6.51 -0.02
C SER A 106 -10.04 -5.73 -0.27
N TYR A 107 -9.31 -6.07 -1.33
CA TYR A 107 -7.97 -5.55 -1.60
C TYR A 107 -7.91 -4.04 -1.80
N ASN A 108 -8.95 -3.44 -2.36
CA ASN A 108 -9.01 -2.00 -2.57
C ASN A 108 -9.02 -1.21 -1.25
N THR A 109 -9.69 -1.74 -0.22
CA THR A 109 -9.67 -1.13 1.12
C THR A 109 -8.35 -1.39 1.85
N SER A 110 -7.67 -2.51 1.56
CA SER A 110 -6.31 -2.77 2.04
C SER A 110 -5.33 -1.68 1.59
N ILE A 111 -5.34 -1.34 0.29
CA ILE A 111 -4.43 -0.32 -0.25
C ILE A 111 -4.69 1.04 0.42
N SER A 112 -5.96 1.40 0.62
CA SER A 112 -6.33 2.61 1.36
C SER A 112 -5.83 2.58 2.81
N ALA A 113 -5.92 1.43 3.49
CA ALA A 113 -5.44 1.28 4.87
C ALA A 113 -3.91 1.43 4.96
N PHE A 114 -3.15 0.87 4.01
CA PHE A 114 -1.71 1.11 3.92
C PHE A 114 -1.37 2.59 3.73
N MET A 115 -2.08 3.29 2.83
CA MET A 115 -1.87 4.72 2.60
C MET A 115 -2.13 5.54 3.88
N ILE A 116 -3.18 5.23 4.63
CA ILE A 116 -3.50 5.87 5.90
C ILE A 116 -2.37 5.63 6.91
N CYS A 117 -1.97 4.37 7.14
CA CYS A 117 -0.93 4.03 8.09
C CYS A 117 0.41 4.72 7.74
N VAL A 118 0.85 4.69 6.48
CA VAL A 118 2.09 5.36 6.04
C VAL A 118 2.00 6.88 6.25
N ASN A 119 0.84 7.50 6.02
CA ASN A 119 0.66 8.92 6.31
C ASN A 119 0.73 9.22 7.82
N GLU A 120 0.12 8.39 8.67
CA GLU A 120 0.20 8.51 10.13
C GLU A 120 1.64 8.36 10.61
N LEU A 121 2.36 7.29 10.19
CA LEU A 121 3.75 7.07 10.54
C LEU A 121 4.66 8.22 10.06
N THR A 122 4.41 8.76 8.87
CA THR A 122 5.14 9.95 8.36
C THR A 122 4.90 11.17 9.25
N SER A 123 3.66 11.40 9.69
CA SER A 123 3.31 12.51 10.58
C SER A 123 3.93 12.38 11.96
N LEU A 124 4.04 11.14 12.46
CA LEU A 124 4.73 10.80 13.70
C LEU A 124 6.27 10.82 13.57
N LYS A 125 6.79 10.98 12.35
CA LYS A 125 8.22 10.84 12.02
C LYS A 125 8.78 9.49 12.50
N SER A 126 7.99 8.44 12.35
CA SER A 126 8.34 7.10 12.79
C SER A 126 9.34 6.45 11.84
N HIS A 127 10.45 6.01 12.38
CA HIS A 127 11.48 5.21 11.71
C HIS A 127 11.77 3.95 12.51
N ASN A 128 10.78 3.48 13.26
CA ASN A 128 10.92 2.37 14.20
C ASN A 128 10.95 1.03 13.48
N LYS A 129 12.03 0.25 13.68
CA LYS A 129 12.22 -1.07 13.06
C LYS A 129 11.07 -2.03 13.33
N GLN A 130 10.60 -2.13 14.59
CA GLN A 130 9.55 -3.07 14.98
C GLN A 130 8.20 -2.77 14.30
N ILE A 131 7.94 -1.49 14.02
CA ILE A 131 6.73 -1.04 13.32
C ILE A 131 6.87 -1.33 11.80
N LEU A 132 7.98 -0.85 11.21
CA LEU A 132 8.21 -0.92 9.76
C LEU A 132 8.35 -2.36 9.27
N GLU A 133 8.99 -3.24 10.02
CA GLU A 133 9.08 -4.69 9.75
C GLU A 133 7.68 -5.31 9.56
N LYS A 134 6.75 -5.03 10.47
CA LYS A 134 5.39 -5.58 10.38
C LYS A 134 4.59 -4.97 9.23
N VAL A 135 4.81 -3.69 8.92
CA VAL A 135 4.17 -3.05 7.76
C VAL A 135 4.60 -3.72 6.46
N ILE A 136 5.89 -4.03 6.27
CA ILE A 136 6.36 -4.69 5.04
C ILE A 136 5.93 -6.15 4.95
N ILE A 137 5.83 -6.89 6.07
CA ILE A 137 5.26 -8.25 6.07
C ILE A 137 3.82 -8.22 5.56
N LEU A 138 3.00 -7.29 6.04
CA LEU A 138 1.62 -7.13 5.58
C LEU A 138 1.53 -6.71 4.11
N LEU A 139 2.49 -5.91 3.64
CA LEU A 139 2.53 -5.38 2.28
C LEU A 139 3.04 -6.40 1.26
N ALA A 140 3.84 -7.38 1.67
CA ALA A 140 4.50 -8.33 0.78
C ALA A 140 3.56 -9.02 -0.24
N PRO A 141 2.34 -9.47 0.10
CA PRO A 141 1.41 -10.04 -0.89
C PRO A 141 0.98 -9.05 -1.98
N PHE A 142 0.99 -7.75 -1.70
CA PHE A 142 0.53 -6.68 -2.58
C PHE A 142 1.67 -6.09 -3.42
N ALA A 143 2.82 -5.84 -2.80
CA ALA A 143 4.01 -5.22 -3.40
C ALA A 143 5.28 -6.01 -3.01
N PRO A 144 5.49 -7.19 -3.61
CA PRO A 144 6.53 -8.12 -3.17
C PRO A 144 7.96 -7.60 -3.37
N HIS A 145 8.24 -6.85 -4.44
CA HIS A 145 9.61 -6.44 -4.73
C HIS A 145 10.14 -5.41 -3.72
N ILE A 146 9.39 -4.35 -3.44
CA ILE A 146 9.79 -3.36 -2.45
C ILE A 146 9.82 -3.96 -1.02
N SER A 147 8.90 -4.88 -0.72
CA SER A 147 8.85 -5.54 0.58
C SER A 147 10.08 -6.43 0.80
N GLU A 148 10.49 -7.21 -0.21
CA GLU A 148 11.67 -8.06 -0.15
C GLU A 148 12.95 -7.23 -0.03
N GLU A 149 13.10 -6.17 -0.82
CA GLU A 149 14.24 -5.26 -0.73
C GLU A 149 14.39 -4.67 0.68
N LEU A 150 13.31 -4.08 1.21
CA LEU A 150 13.32 -3.49 2.55
C LEU A 150 13.51 -4.53 3.67
N TRP A 151 13.06 -5.77 3.46
CA TRP A 151 13.27 -6.87 4.38
C TRP A 151 14.76 -7.22 4.51
N HIS A 152 15.47 -7.31 3.39
CA HIS A 152 16.91 -7.54 3.39
C HIS A 152 17.69 -6.34 4.00
N GLU A 153 17.27 -5.11 3.71
CA GLU A 153 17.86 -3.90 4.31
C GLU A 153 17.65 -3.83 5.83
N LEU A 154 16.59 -4.43 6.37
CA LEU A 154 16.40 -4.61 7.82
C LEU A 154 17.36 -5.64 8.44
N GLY A 155 18.13 -6.36 7.61
CA GLY A 155 19.15 -7.33 8.03
C GLY A 155 18.66 -8.78 8.09
N TYR A 156 17.59 -9.13 7.41
CA TYR A 156 17.09 -10.50 7.31
C TYR A 156 17.61 -11.21 6.05
N ASP A 157 18.18 -12.40 6.22
CA ASP A 157 18.70 -13.23 5.12
C ASP A 157 17.63 -14.13 4.47
N SER A 158 16.49 -14.32 5.15
CA SER A 158 15.33 -15.07 4.64
C SER A 158 14.44 -14.19 3.76
N THR A 159 13.56 -14.82 2.96
CA THR A 159 12.52 -14.06 2.26
C THR A 159 11.45 -13.54 3.21
N VAL A 160 10.89 -12.36 2.93
CA VAL A 160 9.76 -11.79 3.68
C VAL A 160 8.53 -12.71 3.65
N CYS A 161 8.40 -13.56 2.63
CA CYS A 161 7.31 -14.53 2.50
C CYS A 161 7.31 -15.62 3.58
N ASP A 162 8.47 -15.89 4.20
CA ASP A 162 8.61 -16.87 5.31
C ASP A 162 8.34 -16.23 6.67
N ALA A 163 8.16 -14.90 6.72
CA ALA A 163 7.89 -14.21 7.95
C ALA A 163 6.50 -14.54 8.50
N ARG A 164 6.42 -14.65 9.82
CA ARG A 164 5.14 -14.89 10.48
C ARG A 164 4.22 -13.69 10.31
N TRP A 165 2.96 -13.94 9.87
CA TRP A 165 1.93 -12.92 9.80
C TRP A 165 1.70 -12.27 11.17
N PRO A 166 1.74 -10.93 11.29
CA PRO A 166 1.62 -10.26 12.58
C PRO A 166 0.20 -10.36 13.14
N GLU A 167 0.13 -10.49 14.46
CA GLU A 167 -1.13 -10.55 15.20
C GLU A 167 -1.45 -9.17 15.81
N TRP A 168 -2.70 -8.75 15.72
CA TRP A 168 -3.15 -7.50 16.35
C TRP A 168 -3.58 -7.75 17.80
N LYS A 169 -3.50 -6.71 18.63
CA LYS A 169 -3.89 -6.76 20.05
C LYS A 169 -4.88 -5.64 20.34
N GLU A 170 -5.98 -5.98 21.02
CA GLU A 170 -7.05 -5.02 21.37
C GLU A 170 -6.55 -3.89 22.25
N GLU A 171 -5.59 -4.13 23.15
CA GLU A 171 -5.03 -3.13 24.07
C GLU A 171 -4.48 -1.88 23.37
N TYR A 172 -3.99 -2.01 22.12
CA TYR A 172 -3.49 -0.89 21.33
C TYR A 172 -4.57 -0.17 20.51
N LEU A 173 -5.78 -0.72 20.44
CA LEU A 173 -6.90 -0.16 19.68
C LEU A 173 -7.82 0.72 20.54
N ILE A 174 -7.67 0.68 21.85
CA ILE A 174 -8.48 1.44 22.82
C ILE A 174 -8.23 2.94 22.58
N GLU A 175 -9.30 3.70 22.34
CA GLU A 175 -9.25 5.15 22.27
C GLU A 175 -9.18 5.73 23.68
N ASP A 176 -8.28 6.69 23.91
CA ASP A 176 -8.29 7.46 25.14
C ASP A 176 -9.61 8.26 25.17
N VAL A 177 -10.50 7.90 26.09
CA VAL A 177 -11.75 8.61 26.27
C VAL A 177 -11.42 9.98 26.85
N VAL A 178 -11.50 11.02 26.01
CA VAL A 178 -11.43 12.40 26.49
C VAL A 178 -12.80 12.74 27.09
N THR A 179 -12.90 12.67 28.41
CA THR A 179 -14.08 13.16 29.12
C THR A 179 -13.98 14.69 29.17
N TYR A 180 -14.77 15.38 28.37
CA TYR A 180 -14.95 16.83 28.55
C TYR A 180 -15.75 17.05 29.83
N ALA A 181 -15.14 17.71 30.80
CA ALA A 181 -15.81 18.20 32.00
C ALA A 181 -16.53 19.52 31.71
#